data_8f4670041ca050bef52ef3a6a04e62f5
#
_entry.id   8f4670041ca050bef52ef3a6a04e62f5
#
_cell.length_a   1.000
_cell.length_b   1.000
_cell.length_c   1.000
_cell.angle_alpha   90.00
_cell.angle_beta   90.00
_cell.angle_gamma   90.00
#
_symmetry.space_group_name_H-M   'P 1'
#
loop_
_entity.id
_entity.type
_entity.pdbx_description
1 polymer ?
#
loop_
_entity_poly.entity_id
_entity_poly.type
_entity_poly.pdbx_seq_one_letter_code
_entity_poly.pdbx_strand_id
1 'polypeptide(L)'
;MSQPNPLCVGIDVSKATLDIAASSDVAQFTISNDSDGFNAIITGLRRHSVALVLMEATGGLEVAVACSLQAEGFEVAVVNPRQARDFARAMGYLAKTDRIDARVLTQMAEVINRHPERKRFIRALPDAERQALAAMVVRRRQLIVMLVAERNRLYPSHPQNKKSINTIIKALEDELVRLEKEMDSHIRNHFKEIAERLSSIKGVGTMTVSAMLAEIPELGTLSRREISALIGVAPVNRDSGTMRGRRTIFGGRAGVRSALYMAALVATRFNPVIKTFYVRLLAAGKAKKVALVACMRKLLTILNAMLRKNEEWDESYHHVAP
;
A
#
# COMPACT_ATOMS: atom_id res chain seq x y z
N MET A 1 43.03 -6.57 -7.77
CA MET A 1 42.28 -6.61 -6.50
C MET A 1 40.81 -6.52 -6.83
N SER A 2 40.04 -7.61 -6.62
CA SER A 2 38.57 -7.58 -6.82
C SER A 2 37.98 -6.62 -5.80
N GLN A 3 37.19 -5.65 -6.26
CA GLN A 3 36.41 -4.79 -5.37
C GLN A 3 35.55 -5.69 -4.48
N PRO A 4 35.49 -5.46 -3.16
CA PRO A 4 34.63 -6.24 -2.28
C PRO A 4 33.19 -6.13 -2.78
N ASN A 5 32.48 -7.24 -2.86
CA ASN A 5 31.08 -7.25 -3.22
C ASN A 5 30.32 -6.29 -2.29
N PRO A 6 29.50 -5.39 -2.84
CA PRO A 6 28.77 -4.44 -2.03
C PRO A 6 27.83 -5.17 -1.06
N LEU A 7 27.76 -4.68 0.18
CA LEU A 7 27.04 -5.29 1.29
C LEU A 7 25.54 -5.22 1.09
N CYS A 8 24.83 -6.33 1.23
CA CYS A 8 23.37 -6.36 1.39
C CYS A 8 23.03 -6.58 2.87
N VAL A 9 22.04 -5.86 3.38
CA VAL A 9 21.67 -5.87 4.79
C VAL A 9 20.17 -6.21 4.90
N GLY A 10 19.84 -7.17 5.78
CA GLY A 10 18.48 -7.48 6.17
C GLY A 10 18.20 -7.01 7.59
N ILE A 11 17.08 -6.35 7.79
CA ILE A 11 16.64 -5.86 9.10
C ILE A 11 15.26 -6.44 9.39
N ASP A 12 15.17 -7.26 10.43
CA ASP A 12 13.88 -7.63 11.02
C ASP A 12 13.50 -6.63 12.10
N VAL A 13 12.27 -6.11 12.00
CA VAL A 13 11.83 -4.96 12.80
C VAL A 13 10.77 -5.40 13.80
N SER A 14 11.06 -5.22 15.08
CA SER A 14 10.10 -5.36 16.18
C SER A 14 9.75 -4.01 16.80
N LYS A 15 8.84 -4.01 17.76
CA LYS A 15 8.48 -2.79 18.50
C LYS A 15 9.66 -2.21 19.28
N ALA A 16 10.50 -3.06 19.87
CA ALA A 16 11.57 -2.65 20.76
C ALA A 16 12.95 -2.74 20.12
N THR A 17 13.14 -3.62 19.14
CA THR A 17 14.45 -3.96 18.61
C THR A 17 14.46 -4.08 17.09
N LEU A 18 15.66 -3.90 16.54
CA LEU A 18 16.02 -4.18 15.17
C LEU A 18 17.06 -5.31 15.18
N ASP A 19 16.75 -6.43 14.54
CA ASP A 19 17.68 -7.53 14.32
C ASP A 19 18.32 -7.40 12.95
N ILE A 20 19.66 -7.29 12.88
CA ILE A 20 20.41 -6.91 11.69
C ILE A 20 21.34 -8.04 11.29
N ALA A 21 21.28 -8.42 10.02
CA ALA A 21 22.21 -9.34 9.39
C ALA A 21 22.76 -8.73 8.09
N ALA A 22 23.96 -9.13 7.70
CA ALA A 22 24.62 -8.66 6.50
C ALA A 22 25.17 -9.81 5.65
N SER A 23 25.39 -9.56 4.37
CA SER A 23 25.88 -10.56 3.38
C SER A 23 27.37 -10.87 3.44
N SER A 24 28.05 -10.41 4.46
CA SER A 24 29.47 -10.72 4.74
C SER A 24 29.59 -11.35 6.13
N ASP A 25 30.82 -11.68 6.53
CA ASP A 25 31.18 -12.24 7.86
C ASP A 25 30.91 -11.28 9.02
N VAL A 26 30.13 -10.22 8.82
CA VAL A 26 29.67 -9.32 9.89
C VAL A 26 28.74 -10.10 10.79
N ALA A 27 29.10 -10.17 12.07
CA ALA A 27 28.26 -10.83 13.07
C ALA A 27 26.86 -10.16 13.12
N GLN A 28 25.84 -11.00 13.18
CA GLN A 28 24.48 -10.54 13.39
C GLN A 28 24.36 -9.87 14.77
N PHE A 29 23.67 -8.73 14.84
CA PHE A 29 23.52 -7.98 16.08
C PHE A 29 22.10 -7.38 16.18
N THR A 30 21.74 -7.02 17.42
CA THR A 30 20.44 -6.43 17.76
C THR A 30 20.67 -5.07 18.38
N ILE A 31 19.86 -4.08 17.99
CA ILE A 31 19.87 -2.72 18.54
C ILE A 31 18.44 -2.29 18.89
N SER A 32 18.29 -1.19 19.62
CA SER A 32 16.98 -0.61 19.92
C SER A 32 16.30 -0.02 18.67
N ASN A 33 14.96 -0.08 18.63
CA ASN A 33 14.16 0.55 17.58
C ASN A 33 13.79 1.99 17.99
N ASP A 34 14.80 2.84 18.11
CA ASP A 34 14.70 4.25 18.47
C ASP A 34 15.81 5.07 17.79
N SER A 35 15.87 6.38 18.07
CA SER A 35 16.85 7.30 17.48
C SER A 35 18.29 6.87 17.71
N ASP A 36 18.61 6.31 18.87
CA ASP A 36 19.97 5.90 19.20
C ASP A 36 20.38 4.67 18.41
N GLY A 37 19.48 3.68 18.29
CA GLY A 37 19.66 2.53 17.42
C GLY A 37 19.79 2.92 15.95
N PHE A 38 19.00 3.88 15.46
CA PHE A 38 19.12 4.37 14.08
C PHE A 38 20.47 5.02 13.83
N ASN A 39 20.96 5.84 14.75
CA ASN A 39 22.29 6.45 14.66
C ASN A 39 23.41 5.38 14.69
N ALA A 40 23.26 4.36 15.52
CA ALA A 40 24.21 3.26 15.61
C ALA A 40 24.31 2.47 14.31
N ILE A 41 23.18 2.08 13.70
CA ILE A 41 23.20 1.35 12.42
C ILE A 41 23.75 2.23 11.29
N ILE A 42 23.35 3.49 11.18
CA ILE A 42 23.85 4.43 10.16
C ILE A 42 25.37 4.57 10.27
N THR A 43 25.89 4.77 11.48
CA THR A 43 27.33 4.87 11.73
C THR A 43 28.07 3.58 11.33
N GLY A 44 27.48 2.43 11.64
CA GLY A 44 28.03 1.12 11.23
C GLY A 44 28.06 0.95 9.72
N LEU A 45 26.95 1.22 9.05
CA LEU A 45 26.78 1.03 7.61
C LEU A 45 27.63 1.99 6.77
N ARG A 46 27.89 3.21 7.24
CA ARG A 46 28.76 4.19 6.54
C ARG A 46 30.20 3.72 6.36
N ARG A 47 30.65 2.72 7.13
CA ARG A 47 31.99 2.12 7.00
C ARG A 47 32.09 1.12 5.85
N HIS A 48 30.97 0.79 5.20
CA HIS A 48 30.88 -0.22 4.17
C HIS A 48 30.23 0.33 2.89
N SER A 49 30.55 -0.28 1.75
CA SER A 49 29.81 -0.04 0.52
C SER A 49 28.52 -0.85 0.57
N VAL A 50 27.41 -0.22 0.97
CA VAL A 50 26.10 -0.88 1.09
C VAL A 50 25.35 -0.76 -0.23
N ALA A 51 24.94 -1.91 -0.80
CA ALA A 51 24.19 -1.97 -2.04
C ALA A 51 22.69 -1.85 -1.83
N LEU A 52 22.18 -2.48 -0.76
CA LEU A 52 20.74 -2.52 -0.48
C LEU A 52 20.50 -2.87 0.99
N VAL A 53 19.59 -2.15 1.62
CA VAL A 53 19.01 -2.51 2.91
C VAL A 53 17.59 -3.00 2.66
N LEU A 54 17.24 -4.18 3.18
CA LEU A 54 15.92 -4.79 3.03
C LEU A 54 15.27 -5.00 4.40
N MET A 55 14.00 -4.66 4.50
CA MET A 55 13.16 -4.98 5.64
C MET A 55 11.74 -5.37 5.20
N GLU A 56 11.01 -6.08 6.07
CA GLU A 56 9.59 -6.33 5.78
C GLU A 56 8.68 -5.29 6.43
N ALA A 57 7.54 -5.05 5.81
CA ALA A 57 6.52 -4.15 6.35
C ALA A 57 5.90 -4.74 7.62
N THR A 58 6.15 -4.13 8.77
CA THR A 58 5.75 -4.62 10.09
C THR A 58 4.76 -3.65 10.75
N GLY A 59 3.64 -3.39 10.06
CA GLY A 59 2.56 -2.56 10.59
C GLY A 59 2.91 -1.08 10.80
N GLY A 60 3.99 -0.59 10.19
CA GLY A 60 4.46 0.79 10.29
C GLY A 60 5.66 0.97 11.23
N LEU A 61 6.06 -0.06 11.98
CA LEU A 61 7.23 -0.01 12.86
C LEU A 61 8.55 0.17 12.09
N GLU A 62 8.58 -0.27 10.82
CA GLU A 62 9.71 -0.16 9.90
C GLU A 62 9.91 1.27 9.37
N VAL A 63 8.87 2.12 9.41
CA VAL A 63 8.88 3.40 8.70
C VAL A 63 9.97 4.33 9.23
N ALA A 64 10.13 4.45 10.53
CA ALA A 64 11.08 5.38 11.13
C ALA A 64 12.54 5.04 10.75
N VAL A 65 12.96 3.79 10.92
CA VAL A 65 14.31 3.35 10.56
C VAL A 65 14.54 3.42 9.05
N ALA A 66 13.54 3.07 8.25
CA ALA A 66 13.64 3.13 6.79
C ALA A 66 13.79 4.58 6.29
N CYS A 67 13.03 5.54 6.85
CA CYS A 67 13.18 6.97 6.57
C CYS A 67 14.57 7.49 6.97
N SER A 68 15.05 7.13 8.16
CA SER A 68 16.36 7.55 8.63
C SER A 68 17.49 7.05 7.72
N LEU A 69 17.43 5.79 7.29
CA LEU A 69 18.40 5.23 6.36
C LEU A 69 18.33 5.88 4.97
N GLN A 70 17.13 6.14 4.43
CA GLN A 70 17.01 6.83 3.14
C GLN A 70 17.47 8.28 3.19
N ALA A 71 17.24 8.98 4.28
CA ALA A 71 17.74 10.35 4.48
C ALA A 71 19.27 10.41 4.44
N GLU A 72 19.95 9.34 4.85
CA GLU A 72 21.40 9.17 4.80
C GLU A 72 21.93 8.62 3.45
N GLY A 73 21.04 8.49 2.46
CA GLY A 73 21.38 8.09 1.10
C GLY A 73 21.48 6.59 0.86
N PHE A 74 21.11 5.75 1.83
CA PHE A 74 21.04 4.30 1.61
C PHE A 74 19.85 3.93 0.72
N GLU A 75 20.06 2.98 -0.19
CA GLU A 75 18.95 2.36 -0.92
C GLU A 75 18.22 1.38 -0.01
N VAL A 76 16.96 1.66 0.28
CA VAL A 76 16.11 0.86 1.18
C VAL A 76 14.95 0.28 0.40
N ALA A 77 14.70 -1.03 0.57
CA ALA A 77 13.52 -1.69 0.06
C ALA A 77 12.69 -2.26 1.23
N VAL A 78 11.39 -1.92 1.24
CA VAL A 78 10.43 -2.51 2.17
C VAL A 78 9.54 -3.48 1.40
N VAL A 79 9.60 -4.76 1.76
CA VAL A 79 8.87 -5.82 1.08
C VAL A 79 7.62 -6.25 1.85
N ASN A 80 6.69 -6.84 1.12
CA ASN A 80 5.49 -7.39 1.76
C ASN A 80 5.85 -8.63 2.60
N PRO A 81 5.33 -8.78 3.84
CA PRO A 81 5.59 -9.92 4.71
C PRO A 81 5.33 -11.28 4.05
N ARG A 82 4.33 -11.34 3.17
CA ARG A 82 4.06 -12.57 2.41
C ARG A 82 5.22 -12.90 1.44
N GLN A 83 5.80 -11.90 0.78
CA GLN A 83 6.93 -12.13 -0.14
C GLN A 83 8.15 -12.62 0.63
N ALA A 84 8.47 -12.01 1.77
CA ALA A 84 9.55 -12.46 2.65
C ALA A 84 9.31 -13.90 3.11
N ARG A 85 8.09 -14.23 3.54
CA ARG A 85 7.72 -15.58 3.99
C ARG A 85 7.75 -16.62 2.87
N ASP A 86 7.28 -16.27 1.66
CA ASP A 86 7.31 -17.16 0.51
C ASP A 86 8.77 -17.39 0.04
N PHE A 87 9.61 -16.37 0.11
CA PHE A 87 11.05 -16.49 -0.15
C PHE A 87 11.73 -17.41 0.88
N ALA A 88 11.47 -17.22 2.19
CA ALA A 88 11.98 -18.09 3.24
C ALA A 88 11.64 -19.55 3.00
N ARG A 89 10.39 -19.84 2.64
CA ARG A 89 9.94 -21.21 2.32
C ARG A 89 10.65 -21.77 1.09
N ALA A 90 10.81 -20.97 0.04
CA ALA A 90 11.53 -21.40 -1.18
C ALA A 90 13.01 -21.73 -0.90
N MET A 91 13.60 -21.06 0.09
CA MET A 91 14.97 -21.31 0.56
C MET A 91 15.07 -22.42 1.62
N GLY A 92 13.94 -23.10 1.97
CA GLY A 92 13.92 -24.21 2.92
C GLY A 92 13.81 -23.78 4.41
N TYR A 93 13.66 -22.50 4.71
CA TYR A 93 13.48 -22.02 6.09
C TYR A 93 12.03 -22.23 6.54
N LEU A 94 11.76 -23.27 7.31
CA LEU A 94 10.43 -23.59 7.83
C LEU A 94 10.19 -22.96 9.19
N ALA A 95 11.23 -22.86 10.04
CA ALA A 95 11.17 -22.20 11.34
C ALA A 95 11.09 -20.69 11.19
N LYS A 96 10.47 -20.02 12.16
CA LYS A 96 10.42 -18.58 12.29
C LYS A 96 11.10 -18.15 13.58
N THR A 97 12.21 -17.42 13.49
CA THR A 97 12.87 -16.71 14.60
C THR A 97 13.48 -15.43 14.07
N ASP A 98 13.53 -14.38 14.87
CA ASP A 98 14.02 -13.06 14.47
C ASP A 98 15.42 -13.11 13.83
N ARG A 99 16.30 -13.98 14.34
CA ARG A 99 17.63 -14.21 13.73
C ARG A 99 17.56 -14.85 12.34
N ILE A 100 16.65 -15.81 12.12
CA ILE A 100 16.45 -16.42 10.81
C ILE A 100 15.83 -15.41 9.88
N ASP A 101 14.87 -14.61 10.37
CA ASP A 101 14.14 -13.64 9.56
C ASP A 101 15.09 -12.53 9.05
N ALA A 102 15.96 -11.95 9.86
CA ALA A 102 16.98 -10.98 9.41
C ALA A 102 17.95 -11.58 8.35
N ARG A 103 18.37 -12.84 8.54
CA ARG A 103 19.24 -13.54 7.60
C ARG A 103 18.53 -13.85 6.27
N VAL A 104 17.28 -14.24 6.31
CA VAL A 104 16.43 -14.45 5.11
C VAL A 104 16.26 -13.14 4.35
N LEU A 105 16.02 -12.04 5.05
CA LEU A 105 15.93 -10.71 4.44
C LEU A 105 17.26 -10.31 3.77
N THR A 106 18.40 -10.61 4.38
CA THR A 106 19.72 -10.39 3.76
C THR A 106 19.85 -11.16 2.45
N GLN A 107 19.54 -12.46 2.44
CA GLN A 107 19.60 -13.28 1.21
C GLN A 107 18.62 -12.78 0.14
N MET A 108 17.43 -12.35 0.55
CA MET A 108 16.47 -11.75 -0.37
C MET A 108 16.98 -10.41 -0.93
N ALA A 109 17.68 -9.61 -0.11
CA ALA A 109 18.32 -8.37 -0.56
C ALA A 109 19.37 -8.64 -1.64
N GLU A 110 20.20 -9.69 -1.48
CA GLU A 110 21.18 -10.10 -2.50
C GLU A 110 20.50 -10.50 -3.84
N VAL A 111 19.41 -11.25 -3.78
CA VAL A 111 18.63 -11.64 -4.96
C VAL A 111 18.04 -10.40 -5.64
N ILE A 112 17.44 -9.50 -4.88
CA ILE A 112 16.88 -8.24 -5.39
C ILE A 112 17.98 -7.36 -5.98
N ASN A 113 19.13 -7.26 -5.33
CA ASN A 113 20.24 -6.44 -5.80
C ASN A 113 20.77 -6.88 -7.17
N ARG A 114 20.75 -8.19 -7.47
CA ARG A 114 21.14 -8.76 -8.78
C ARG A 114 20.00 -8.75 -9.81
N HIS A 115 18.79 -8.39 -9.41
CA HIS A 115 17.63 -8.43 -10.31
C HIS A 115 17.70 -7.28 -11.34
N PRO A 116 17.47 -7.53 -12.65
CA PRO A 116 17.51 -6.49 -13.69
C PRO A 116 16.59 -5.30 -13.39
N GLU A 117 15.43 -5.56 -12.79
CA GLU A 117 14.43 -4.54 -12.42
C GLU A 117 14.51 -4.18 -10.92
N ARG A 118 15.72 -4.18 -10.31
CA ARG A 118 15.88 -3.91 -8.87
C ARG A 118 15.22 -2.61 -8.41
N LYS A 119 15.22 -1.59 -9.24
CA LYS A 119 14.62 -0.26 -8.93
C LYS A 119 13.13 -0.32 -8.59
N ARG A 120 12.41 -1.34 -9.03
CA ARG A 120 10.98 -1.51 -8.70
C ARG A 120 10.74 -1.87 -7.22
N PHE A 121 11.76 -2.40 -6.52
CA PHE A 121 11.70 -2.74 -5.10
C PHE A 121 12.14 -1.57 -4.22
N ILE A 122 12.99 -0.69 -4.74
CA ILE A 122 13.52 0.48 -4.02
C ILE A 122 12.61 1.66 -4.32
N ARG A 123 11.82 2.05 -3.34
CA ARG A 123 10.84 3.13 -3.49
C ARG A 123 11.14 4.21 -2.48
N ALA A 124 11.01 5.48 -2.91
CA ALA A 124 11.01 6.58 -1.97
C ALA A 124 9.89 6.39 -0.95
N LEU A 125 10.21 6.59 0.31
CA LEU A 125 9.22 6.57 1.37
C LEU A 125 8.35 7.83 1.27
N PRO A 126 7.09 7.76 1.75
CA PRO A 126 6.23 8.92 1.79
C PRO A 126 6.85 10.03 2.63
N ASP A 127 6.68 11.27 2.20
CA ASP A 127 7.00 12.45 3.00
C ASP A 127 6.19 12.50 4.30
N ALA A 128 6.56 13.40 5.22
CA ALA A 128 5.92 13.52 6.54
C ALA A 128 4.41 13.79 6.43
N GLU A 129 3.98 14.59 5.45
CA GLU A 129 2.59 14.96 5.25
C GLU A 129 1.75 13.76 4.75
N ARG A 130 2.32 12.94 3.87
CA ARG A 130 1.69 11.68 3.45
C ARG A 130 1.63 10.66 4.56
N GLN A 131 2.67 10.59 5.41
CA GLN A 131 2.68 9.71 6.57
C GLN A 131 1.59 10.11 7.57
N ALA A 132 1.44 11.41 7.86
CA ALA A 132 0.38 11.94 8.71
C ALA A 132 -1.02 11.60 8.14
N LEU A 133 -1.22 11.83 6.84
CA LEU A 133 -2.48 11.46 6.18
C LEU A 133 -2.74 9.95 6.23
N ALA A 134 -1.70 9.13 6.04
CA ALA A 134 -1.82 7.66 6.11
C ALA A 134 -2.24 7.20 7.52
N ALA A 135 -1.68 7.80 8.57
CA ALA A 135 -2.06 7.52 9.95
C ALA A 135 -3.55 7.84 10.20
N MET A 136 -4.04 8.99 9.71
CA MET A 136 -5.45 9.37 9.79
C MET A 136 -6.35 8.40 9.02
N VAL A 137 -5.98 8.00 7.80
CA VAL A 137 -6.73 7.03 6.98
C VAL A 137 -6.82 5.67 7.68
N VAL A 138 -5.74 5.19 8.28
CA VAL A 138 -5.72 3.95 9.07
C VAL A 138 -6.62 4.08 10.28
N ARG A 139 -6.51 5.18 11.03
CA ARG A 139 -7.36 5.43 12.22
C ARG A 139 -8.84 5.45 11.87
N ARG A 140 -9.20 6.13 10.78
CA ARG A 140 -10.58 6.14 10.29
C ARG A 140 -11.11 4.74 10.02
N ARG A 141 -10.32 3.87 9.40
CA ARG A 141 -10.72 2.47 9.16
C ARG A 141 -10.94 1.70 10.45
N GLN A 142 -10.08 1.90 11.44
CA GLN A 142 -10.24 1.28 12.76
C GLN A 142 -11.57 1.70 13.41
N LEU A 143 -11.88 3.00 13.41
CA LEU A 143 -13.13 3.53 13.95
C LEU A 143 -14.36 2.97 13.22
N ILE A 144 -14.32 2.85 11.89
CA ILE A 144 -15.41 2.23 11.13
C ILE A 144 -15.61 0.77 11.50
N VAL A 145 -14.53 -0.01 11.66
CA VAL A 145 -14.63 -1.42 12.08
C VAL A 145 -15.27 -1.53 13.46
N MET A 146 -14.88 -0.67 14.40
CA MET A 146 -15.46 -0.61 15.74
C MET A 146 -16.95 -0.22 15.69
N LEU A 147 -17.29 0.81 14.92
CA LEU A 147 -18.67 1.28 14.73
C LEU A 147 -19.57 0.18 14.15
N VAL A 148 -19.11 -0.51 13.12
CA VAL A 148 -19.85 -1.63 12.50
C VAL A 148 -20.05 -2.75 13.52
N ALA A 149 -19.03 -3.07 14.32
CA ALA A 149 -19.13 -4.09 15.36
C ALA A 149 -20.18 -3.72 16.42
N GLU A 150 -20.20 -2.47 16.90
CA GLU A 150 -21.19 -1.99 17.88
C GLU A 150 -22.62 -1.96 17.27
N ARG A 151 -22.77 -1.50 16.06
CA ARG A 151 -24.08 -1.52 15.36
C ARG A 151 -24.62 -2.94 15.20
N ASN A 152 -23.76 -3.92 14.90
CA ASN A 152 -24.15 -5.33 14.79
C ASN A 152 -24.54 -5.92 16.15
N ARG A 153 -23.97 -5.45 17.26
CA ARG A 153 -24.32 -5.85 18.61
C ARG A 153 -25.67 -5.30 19.06
N LEU A 154 -26.06 -4.14 18.54
CA LEU A 154 -27.24 -3.42 19.03
C LEU A 154 -28.52 -4.24 18.87
N TYR A 155 -28.70 -4.89 17.70
CA TYR A 155 -29.94 -5.64 17.41
C TYR A 155 -30.15 -6.85 18.34
N PRO A 156 -29.18 -7.78 18.51
CA PRO A 156 -29.36 -8.97 19.35
C PRO A 156 -29.21 -8.70 20.85
N SER A 157 -28.84 -7.48 21.27
CA SER A 157 -28.52 -7.18 22.67
C SER A 157 -29.78 -7.07 23.54
N HIS A 158 -29.63 -7.50 24.79
CA HIS A 158 -30.65 -7.29 25.83
C HIS A 158 -30.96 -5.79 25.99
N PRO A 159 -32.24 -5.38 26.19
CA PRO A 159 -32.64 -3.97 26.30
C PRO A 159 -31.81 -3.15 27.29
N GLN A 160 -31.40 -3.75 28.40
CA GLN A 160 -30.58 -3.10 29.45
C GLN A 160 -29.21 -2.61 28.90
N ASN A 161 -28.62 -3.33 27.94
CA ASN A 161 -27.30 -3.01 27.37
C ASN A 161 -27.38 -2.00 26.21
N LYS A 162 -28.57 -1.80 25.60
CA LYS A 162 -28.72 -0.95 24.41
C LYS A 162 -28.29 0.51 24.66
N LYS A 163 -28.52 1.04 25.88
CA LYS A 163 -28.08 2.40 26.23
C LYS A 163 -26.57 2.55 26.17
N SER A 164 -25.83 1.58 26.74
CA SER A 164 -24.37 1.56 26.71
C SER A 164 -23.84 1.45 25.28
N ILE A 165 -24.39 0.55 24.47
CA ILE A 165 -23.99 0.36 23.07
C ILE A 165 -24.22 1.65 22.26
N ASN A 166 -25.39 2.27 22.41
CA ASN A 166 -25.70 3.55 21.73
C ASN A 166 -24.75 4.69 22.13
N THR A 167 -24.32 4.74 23.40
CA THR A 167 -23.33 5.73 23.86
C THR A 167 -21.99 5.54 23.14
N ILE A 168 -21.53 4.30 22.98
CA ILE A 168 -20.28 4.02 22.24
C ILE A 168 -20.45 4.30 20.75
N ILE A 169 -21.58 3.93 20.14
CA ILE A 169 -21.88 4.25 18.74
C ILE A 169 -21.78 5.75 18.51
N LYS A 170 -22.43 6.56 19.37
CA LYS A 170 -22.39 8.02 19.25
C LYS A 170 -20.97 8.57 19.38
N ALA A 171 -20.21 8.11 20.36
CA ALA A 171 -18.82 8.53 20.53
C ALA A 171 -17.94 8.21 19.31
N LEU A 172 -18.15 7.04 18.69
CA LEU A 172 -17.42 6.64 17.47
C LEU A 172 -17.84 7.50 16.26
N GLU A 173 -19.13 7.84 16.14
CA GLU A 173 -19.63 8.70 15.07
C GLU A 173 -19.09 10.14 15.21
N ASP A 174 -19.09 10.70 16.42
CA ASP A 174 -18.57 12.03 16.71
C ASP A 174 -17.06 12.10 16.38
N GLU A 175 -16.30 11.08 16.78
CA GLU A 175 -14.86 11.00 16.49
C GLU A 175 -14.57 10.82 14.99
N LEU A 176 -15.40 10.07 14.25
CA LEU A 176 -15.28 9.96 12.79
C LEU A 176 -15.47 11.32 12.12
N VAL A 177 -16.47 12.10 12.54
CA VAL A 177 -16.72 13.45 12.00
C VAL A 177 -15.55 14.38 12.28
N ARG A 178 -14.97 14.32 13.50
CA ARG A 178 -13.79 15.11 13.87
C ARG A 178 -12.59 14.77 12.99
N LEU A 179 -12.29 13.49 12.87
CA LEU A 179 -11.15 12.98 12.09
C LEU A 179 -11.29 13.30 10.61
N GLU A 180 -12.49 13.18 10.05
CA GLU A 180 -12.75 13.50 8.63
C GLU A 180 -12.54 14.99 8.34
N LYS A 181 -12.93 15.88 9.24
CA LYS A 181 -12.64 17.32 9.12
C LYS A 181 -11.13 17.61 9.18
N GLU A 182 -10.41 16.93 10.06
CA GLU A 182 -8.96 17.04 10.18
C GLU A 182 -8.26 16.56 8.90
N MET A 183 -8.67 15.41 8.35
CA MET A 183 -8.19 14.90 7.07
C MET A 183 -8.45 15.88 5.92
N ASP A 184 -9.65 16.45 5.83
CA ASP A 184 -10.01 17.43 4.80
C ASP A 184 -9.17 18.70 4.91
N SER A 185 -8.90 19.16 6.12
CA SER A 185 -8.02 20.32 6.37
C SER A 185 -6.58 20.01 5.94
N HIS A 186 -6.07 18.85 6.32
CA HIS A 186 -4.72 18.41 5.97
C HIS A 186 -4.55 18.29 4.45
N ILE A 187 -5.53 17.72 3.74
CA ILE A 187 -5.51 17.60 2.27
C ILE A 187 -5.53 18.98 1.61
N ARG A 188 -6.37 19.90 2.09
CA ARG A 188 -6.42 21.28 1.56
C ARG A 188 -5.12 22.04 1.75
N ASN A 189 -4.42 21.80 2.85
CA ASN A 189 -3.18 22.51 3.16
C ASN A 189 -1.99 21.96 2.38
N HIS A 190 -1.91 20.66 2.16
CA HIS A 190 -0.70 20.00 1.65
C HIS A 190 -0.86 19.34 0.27
N PHE A 191 -2.11 19.04 -0.17
CA PHE A 191 -2.37 18.27 -1.38
C PHE A 191 -3.48 18.86 -2.26
N LYS A 192 -3.79 20.16 -2.12
CA LYS A 192 -4.95 20.80 -2.74
C LYS A 192 -5.07 20.51 -4.24
N GLU A 193 -4.03 20.84 -5.03
CA GLU A 193 -4.05 20.71 -6.49
C GLU A 193 -4.27 19.26 -6.94
N ILE A 194 -3.60 18.32 -6.28
CA ILE A 194 -3.73 16.90 -6.59
C ILE A 194 -5.13 16.40 -6.23
N ALA A 195 -5.65 16.83 -5.08
CA ALA A 195 -6.98 16.44 -4.60
C ALA A 195 -8.09 16.99 -5.50
N GLU A 196 -8.03 18.24 -5.92
CA GLU A 196 -8.97 18.87 -6.85
C GLU A 196 -8.99 18.12 -8.18
N ARG A 197 -7.81 17.81 -8.74
CA ARG A 197 -7.68 17.05 -9.98
C ARG A 197 -8.28 15.64 -9.88
N LEU A 198 -7.98 14.90 -8.82
CA LEU A 198 -8.55 13.57 -8.63
C LEU A 198 -10.08 13.61 -8.42
N SER A 199 -10.58 14.62 -7.71
CA SER A 199 -12.02 14.80 -7.42
C SER A 199 -12.83 15.25 -8.63
N SER A 200 -12.20 15.74 -9.71
CA SER A 200 -12.91 16.16 -10.93
C SER A 200 -13.66 15.00 -11.60
N ILE A 201 -13.26 13.76 -11.32
CA ILE A 201 -13.93 12.57 -11.87
C ILE A 201 -15.20 12.24 -11.05
N LYS A 202 -16.36 12.25 -11.69
CA LYS A 202 -17.61 11.80 -11.05
C LYS A 202 -17.48 10.38 -10.53
N GLY A 203 -17.66 10.21 -9.23
CA GLY A 203 -17.52 8.94 -8.50
C GLY A 203 -16.26 8.86 -7.63
N VAL A 204 -15.33 9.79 -7.77
CA VAL A 204 -14.15 9.89 -6.90
C VAL A 204 -14.41 10.94 -5.83
N GLY A 205 -14.82 10.50 -4.65
CA GLY A 205 -15.07 11.37 -3.50
C GLY A 205 -13.85 11.51 -2.60
N THR A 206 -13.94 12.41 -1.61
CA THR A 206 -12.87 12.77 -0.67
C THR A 206 -12.18 11.55 -0.05
N MET A 207 -12.93 10.54 0.36
CA MET A 207 -12.35 9.33 0.97
C MET A 207 -11.51 8.50 0.00
N THR A 208 -11.87 8.49 -1.27
CA THR A 208 -11.07 7.82 -2.31
C THR A 208 -9.78 8.61 -2.57
N VAL A 209 -9.88 9.93 -2.64
CA VAL A 209 -8.73 10.84 -2.76
C VAL A 209 -7.78 10.65 -1.59
N SER A 210 -8.29 10.70 -0.34
CA SER A 210 -7.49 10.49 0.87
C SER A 210 -6.73 9.16 0.84
N ALA A 211 -7.43 8.06 0.48
CA ALA A 211 -6.79 6.74 0.39
C ALA A 211 -5.72 6.69 -0.71
N MET A 212 -5.93 7.36 -1.85
CA MET A 212 -4.94 7.41 -2.93
C MET A 212 -3.72 8.24 -2.55
N LEU A 213 -3.91 9.42 -1.98
CA LEU A 213 -2.82 10.30 -1.55
C LEU A 213 -1.98 9.65 -0.46
N ALA A 214 -2.64 9.04 0.53
CA ALA A 214 -1.98 8.41 1.66
C ALA A 214 -1.24 7.11 1.30
N GLU A 215 -1.85 6.27 0.46
CA GLU A 215 -1.38 4.90 0.27
C GLU A 215 -0.77 4.63 -1.10
N ILE A 216 -0.76 5.61 -2.03
CA ILE A 216 -0.14 5.45 -3.36
C ILE A 216 0.78 6.65 -3.64
N PRO A 217 1.93 6.78 -2.98
CA PRO A 217 2.89 7.83 -3.30
C PRO A 217 3.39 7.73 -4.76
N GLU A 218 3.32 6.53 -5.36
CA GLU A 218 3.73 6.26 -6.74
C GLU A 218 2.68 6.67 -7.80
N LEU A 219 1.53 7.20 -7.39
CA LEU A 219 0.47 7.59 -8.31
C LEU A 219 0.97 8.72 -9.26
N GLY A 220 0.79 8.51 -10.54
CA GLY A 220 1.31 9.41 -11.58
C GLY A 220 2.70 9.02 -12.13
N THR A 221 3.44 8.14 -11.45
CA THR A 221 4.80 7.77 -11.89
C THR A 221 4.86 6.41 -12.59
N LEU A 222 3.99 5.49 -12.20
CA LEU A 222 3.99 4.11 -12.70
C LEU A 222 3.25 3.95 -14.02
N SER A 223 3.61 2.92 -14.78
CA SER A 223 2.86 2.50 -15.97
C SER A 223 1.48 1.92 -15.58
N ARG A 224 0.59 1.79 -16.57
CA ARG A 224 -0.76 1.20 -16.40
C ARG A 224 -0.72 -0.24 -15.87
N ARG A 225 0.32 -1.01 -16.21
CA ARG A 225 0.48 -2.39 -15.74
C ARG A 225 0.96 -2.41 -14.29
N GLU A 226 1.97 -1.65 -13.99
CA GLU A 226 2.58 -1.57 -12.66
C GLU A 226 1.60 -1.07 -11.61
N ILE A 227 0.88 0.04 -11.86
CA ILE A 227 -0.10 0.57 -10.89
C ILE A 227 -1.26 -0.42 -10.66
N SER A 228 -1.70 -1.13 -11.73
CA SER A 228 -2.75 -2.13 -11.60
C SER A 228 -2.30 -3.35 -10.79
N ALA A 229 -1.05 -3.77 -10.94
CA ALA A 229 -0.45 -4.86 -10.18
C ALA A 229 -0.23 -4.43 -8.71
N LEU A 230 0.30 -3.22 -8.49
CA LEU A 230 0.54 -2.66 -7.15
C LEU A 230 -0.74 -2.63 -6.29
N ILE A 231 -1.85 -2.24 -6.88
CA ILE A 231 -3.14 -2.17 -6.16
C ILE A 231 -3.85 -3.54 -6.11
N GLY A 232 -3.41 -4.50 -6.93
CA GLY A 232 -4.02 -5.82 -7.00
C GLY A 232 -5.36 -5.83 -7.73
N VAL A 233 -5.51 -5.01 -8.77
CA VAL A 233 -6.67 -5.00 -9.69
C VAL A 233 -6.32 -5.55 -11.07
N ALA A 234 -5.08 -5.97 -11.30
CA ALA A 234 -4.69 -6.71 -12.49
C ALA A 234 -5.13 -8.17 -12.36
N PRO A 235 -5.80 -8.74 -13.37
CA PRO A 235 -6.10 -10.17 -13.37
C PRO A 235 -4.81 -10.98 -13.54
N VAL A 236 -4.61 -11.96 -12.65
CA VAL A 236 -3.48 -12.88 -12.68
C VAL A 236 -3.91 -14.13 -13.43
N ASN A 237 -3.10 -14.56 -14.39
CA ASN A 237 -3.30 -15.81 -15.12
C ASN A 237 -2.96 -16.99 -14.20
N ARG A 238 -3.71 -18.07 -14.35
CA ARG A 238 -3.44 -19.37 -13.70
C ARG A 238 -3.53 -20.47 -14.74
N ASP A 239 -2.73 -20.30 -15.79
CA ASP A 239 -2.67 -21.24 -16.90
C ASP A 239 -1.56 -22.26 -16.64
N SER A 240 -1.82 -23.54 -16.86
CA SER A 240 -0.88 -24.64 -16.68
C SER A 240 -1.08 -25.66 -17.80
N GLY A 241 -0.08 -25.84 -18.66
CA GLY A 241 -0.15 -26.71 -19.81
C GLY A 241 -1.33 -26.34 -20.72
N THR A 242 -2.20 -27.29 -21.00
CA THR A 242 -3.42 -27.11 -21.81
C THR A 242 -4.57 -26.49 -21.02
N MET A 243 -4.49 -26.41 -19.67
CA MET A 243 -5.54 -25.92 -18.82
C MET A 243 -5.47 -24.41 -18.67
N ARG A 244 -6.54 -23.72 -19.08
CA ARG A 244 -6.71 -22.28 -18.86
C ARG A 244 -7.53 -22.04 -17.60
N GLY A 245 -6.85 -21.60 -16.53
CA GLY A 245 -7.47 -21.32 -15.27
C GLY A 245 -8.29 -20.02 -15.25
N ARG A 246 -9.21 -19.90 -14.31
CA ARG A 246 -9.99 -18.68 -14.13
C ARG A 246 -9.08 -17.54 -13.63
N ARG A 247 -9.05 -16.44 -14.36
CA ARG A 247 -8.30 -15.24 -13.97
C ARG A 247 -8.95 -14.59 -12.75
N THR A 248 -8.14 -14.34 -11.73
CA THR A 248 -8.57 -13.67 -10.50
C THR A 248 -7.62 -12.53 -10.15
N ILE A 249 -8.13 -11.52 -9.43
CA ILE A 249 -7.26 -10.51 -8.82
C ILE A 249 -6.65 -11.08 -7.54
N PHE A 250 -5.40 -10.70 -7.26
CA PHE A 250 -4.68 -11.20 -6.08
C PHE A 250 -3.69 -10.17 -5.54
N GLY A 251 -3.49 -10.15 -4.22
CA GLY A 251 -2.50 -9.30 -3.56
C GLY A 251 -2.82 -7.81 -3.60
N GLY A 252 -1.79 -6.99 -3.58
CA GLY A 252 -1.85 -5.54 -3.65
C GLY A 252 -2.39 -4.84 -2.39
N ARG A 253 -2.55 -3.52 -2.46
CA ARG A 253 -2.98 -2.64 -1.35
C ARG A 253 -4.49 -2.74 -1.13
N ALA A 254 -4.90 -3.54 -0.16
CA ALA A 254 -6.31 -3.86 0.09
C ALA A 254 -7.16 -2.63 0.43
N GLY A 255 -6.62 -1.68 1.20
CA GLY A 255 -7.30 -0.46 1.58
C GLY A 255 -7.68 0.42 0.39
N VAL A 256 -6.72 0.63 -0.51
CA VAL A 256 -6.95 1.36 -1.77
C VAL A 256 -7.96 0.63 -2.65
N ARG A 257 -7.85 -0.70 -2.73
CA ARG A 257 -8.80 -1.51 -3.51
C ARG A 257 -10.24 -1.38 -3.01
N SER A 258 -10.44 -1.29 -1.68
CA SER A 258 -11.76 -1.04 -1.10
C SER A 258 -12.30 0.35 -1.44
N ALA A 259 -11.46 1.39 -1.37
CA ALA A 259 -11.83 2.75 -1.75
C ALA A 259 -12.17 2.83 -3.25
N LEU A 260 -11.36 2.22 -4.11
CA LEU A 260 -11.62 2.12 -5.55
C LEU A 260 -12.91 1.36 -5.88
N TYR A 261 -13.24 0.32 -5.10
CA TYR A 261 -14.50 -0.41 -5.29
C TYR A 261 -15.70 0.51 -5.10
N MET A 262 -15.72 1.30 -4.04
CA MET A 262 -16.79 2.25 -3.78
C MET A 262 -16.84 3.36 -4.84
N ALA A 263 -15.68 3.92 -5.21
CA ALA A 263 -15.60 4.91 -6.27
C ALA A 263 -16.11 4.36 -7.60
N ALA A 264 -15.70 3.16 -8.00
CA ALA A 264 -16.16 2.53 -9.23
C ALA A 264 -17.67 2.23 -9.19
N LEU A 265 -18.21 1.81 -8.05
CA LEU A 265 -19.66 1.57 -7.89
C LEU A 265 -20.47 2.85 -8.13
N VAL A 266 -20.02 3.98 -7.61
CA VAL A 266 -20.64 5.30 -7.85
C VAL A 266 -20.43 5.72 -9.32
N ALA A 267 -19.20 5.57 -9.84
CA ALA A 267 -18.87 5.94 -11.22
C ALA A 267 -19.68 5.16 -12.27
N THR A 268 -20.04 3.89 -12.01
CA THR A 268 -20.93 3.12 -12.93
C THR A 268 -22.32 3.72 -13.07
N ARG A 269 -22.73 4.61 -12.16
CA ARG A 269 -24.02 5.30 -12.19
C ARG A 269 -23.93 6.70 -12.77
N PHE A 270 -22.89 7.44 -12.39
CA PHE A 270 -22.81 8.90 -12.60
C PHE A 270 -21.70 9.34 -13.56
N ASN A 271 -20.72 8.49 -13.89
CA ASN A 271 -19.68 8.81 -14.86
C ASN A 271 -19.99 8.15 -16.20
N PRO A 272 -20.23 8.90 -17.29
CA PRO A 272 -20.64 8.34 -18.57
C PRO A 272 -19.65 7.32 -19.14
N VAL A 273 -18.36 7.59 -19.04
CA VAL A 273 -17.28 6.74 -19.57
C VAL A 273 -17.20 5.40 -18.83
N ILE A 274 -17.31 5.42 -17.51
CA ILE A 274 -17.29 4.21 -16.68
C ILE A 274 -18.60 3.45 -16.82
N LYS A 275 -19.73 4.14 -16.89
CA LYS A 275 -21.06 3.55 -17.11
C LYS A 275 -21.12 2.79 -18.42
N THR A 276 -20.74 3.43 -19.54
CA THR A 276 -20.70 2.79 -20.86
C THR A 276 -19.80 1.55 -20.86
N PHE A 277 -18.62 1.67 -20.27
CA PHE A 277 -17.69 0.52 -20.13
C PHE A 277 -18.30 -0.62 -19.31
N TYR A 278 -18.97 -0.32 -18.19
CA TYR A 278 -19.62 -1.31 -17.35
C TYR A 278 -20.74 -2.03 -18.08
N VAL A 279 -21.65 -1.29 -18.73
CA VAL A 279 -22.78 -1.84 -19.50
C VAL A 279 -22.29 -2.75 -20.62
N ARG A 280 -21.26 -2.33 -21.38
CA ARG A 280 -20.63 -3.14 -22.42
C ARG A 280 -20.11 -4.48 -21.89
N LEU A 281 -19.48 -4.49 -20.71
CA LEU A 281 -18.98 -5.72 -20.09
C LEU A 281 -20.12 -6.65 -19.66
N LEU A 282 -21.22 -6.11 -19.15
CA LEU A 282 -22.40 -6.90 -18.82
C LEU A 282 -23.06 -7.50 -20.06
N ALA A 283 -23.20 -6.71 -21.12
CA ALA A 283 -23.72 -7.19 -22.42
C ALA A 283 -22.85 -8.30 -23.01
N ALA A 284 -21.52 -8.25 -22.77
CA ALA A 284 -20.58 -9.33 -23.14
C ALA A 284 -20.62 -10.53 -22.17
N GLY A 285 -21.62 -10.66 -21.31
CA GLY A 285 -21.82 -11.80 -20.40
C GLY A 285 -20.90 -11.84 -19.18
N LYS A 286 -20.20 -10.75 -18.84
CA LYS A 286 -19.35 -10.72 -17.64
C LYS A 286 -20.18 -10.59 -16.37
N ALA A 287 -19.84 -11.36 -15.34
CA ALA A 287 -20.49 -11.25 -14.04
C ALA A 287 -20.30 -9.82 -13.46
N LYS A 288 -21.33 -9.29 -12.78
CA LYS A 288 -21.37 -7.91 -12.21
C LYS A 288 -20.10 -7.55 -11.44
N LYS A 289 -19.61 -8.45 -10.57
CA LYS A 289 -18.39 -8.22 -9.76
C LYS A 289 -17.13 -8.16 -10.64
N VAL A 290 -17.05 -8.96 -11.69
CA VAL A 290 -15.91 -8.94 -12.63
C VAL A 290 -15.91 -7.65 -13.44
N ALA A 291 -17.09 -7.22 -13.93
CA ALA A 291 -17.25 -5.95 -14.65
C ALA A 291 -16.86 -4.76 -13.74
N LEU A 292 -17.28 -4.78 -12.46
CA LEU A 292 -16.92 -3.73 -11.51
C LEU A 292 -15.41 -3.68 -11.23
N VAL A 293 -14.73 -4.81 -11.07
CA VAL A 293 -13.27 -4.85 -10.93
C VAL A 293 -12.56 -4.31 -12.18
N ALA A 294 -13.08 -4.57 -13.36
CA ALA A 294 -12.56 -3.97 -14.59
C ALA A 294 -12.75 -2.44 -14.61
N CYS A 295 -13.89 -1.94 -14.10
CA CYS A 295 -14.13 -0.51 -13.90
C CYS A 295 -13.16 0.11 -12.88
N MET A 296 -12.87 -0.57 -11.77
CA MET A 296 -11.84 -0.13 -10.81
C MET A 296 -10.48 0.04 -11.48
N ARG A 297 -10.07 -0.94 -12.27
CA ARG A 297 -8.81 -0.87 -13.01
C ARG A 297 -8.81 0.28 -14.02
N LYS A 298 -9.90 0.46 -14.77
CA LYS A 298 -10.04 1.58 -15.72
C LYS A 298 -9.94 2.92 -14.99
N LEU A 299 -10.70 3.11 -13.91
CA LEU A 299 -10.68 4.31 -13.09
C LEU A 299 -9.28 4.61 -12.54
N LEU A 300 -8.62 3.62 -11.96
CA LEU A 300 -7.25 3.75 -11.45
C LEU A 300 -6.26 4.18 -12.54
N THR A 301 -6.34 3.58 -13.73
CA THR A 301 -5.42 3.93 -14.83
C THR A 301 -5.68 5.30 -15.40
N ILE A 302 -6.92 5.79 -15.34
CA ILE A 302 -7.27 7.17 -15.69
C ILE A 302 -6.66 8.13 -14.68
N LEU A 303 -6.93 7.95 -13.39
CA LEU A 303 -6.39 8.78 -12.30
C LEU A 303 -4.86 8.85 -12.34
N ASN A 304 -4.20 7.73 -12.57
CA ASN A 304 -2.75 7.67 -12.73
C ASN A 304 -2.25 8.42 -13.97
N ALA A 305 -2.99 8.38 -15.08
CA ALA A 305 -2.62 9.10 -16.30
C ALA A 305 -2.80 10.61 -16.15
N MET A 306 -3.88 11.06 -15.50
CA MET A 306 -4.14 12.48 -15.23
C MET A 306 -3.01 13.12 -14.42
N LEU A 307 -2.57 12.45 -13.34
CA LEU A 307 -1.45 12.97 -12.53
C LEU A 307 -0.12 12.94 -13.30
N ARG A 308 0.14 11.88 -14.09
CA ARG A 308 1.38 11.78 -14.88
C ARG A 308 1.49 12.88 -15.94
N LYS A 309 0.36 13.26 -16.54
CA LYS A 309 0.31 14.28 -17.59
C LYS A 309 0.04 15.67 -17.06
N ASN A 310 -0.28 15.79 -15.78
CA ASN A 310 -0.73 17.02 -15.14
C ASN A 310 -2.02 17.60 -15.77
N GLU A 311 -2.94 16.72 -16.20
CA GLU A 311 -4.19 17.07 -16.88
C GLU A 311 -5.40 16.89 -15.96
N GLU A 312 -6.43 17.68 -16.17
CA GLU A 312 -7.75 17.49 -15.54
C GLU A 312 -8.57 16.43 -16.29
N TRP A 313 -9.68 15.99 -15.65
CA TRP A 313 -10.58 15.07 -16.28
C TRP A 313 -11.32 15.73 -17.45
N ASP A 314 -11.21 15.14 -18.63
CA ASP A 314 -11.99 15.50 -19.80
C ASP A 314 -12.76 14.28 -20.31
N GLU A 315 -14.10 14.39 -20.31
CA GLU A 315 -14.98 13.32 -20.80
C GLU A 315 -14.78 13.07 -22.31
N SER A 316 -14.38 14.09 -23.09
CA SER A 316 -14.23 14.01 -24.54
C SER A 316 -13.13 13.06 -25.00
N TYR A 317 -12.01 12.95 -24.27
CA TYR A 317 -10.91 12.04 -24.59
C TYR A 317 -11.27 10.55 -24.52
N HIS A 318 -12.42 10.22 -23.95
CA HIS A 318 -12.84 8.84 -23.73
C HIS A 318 -14.09 8.44 -24.51
N HIS A 319 -14.57 9.28 -25.39
CA HIS A 319 -15.52 8.88 -26.41
C HIS A 319 -14.81 7.92 -27.37
N VAL A 320 -14.80 6.62 -26.99
CA VAL A 320 -14.48 5.56 -27.95
C VAL A 320 -15.60 5.63 -28.99
N ALA A 321 -15.24 5.90 -30.23
CA ALA A 321 -16.11 5.67 -31.35
C ALA A 321 -16.75 4.27 -31.25
N PRO A 322 -17.99 4.10 -31.72
CA PRO A 322 -18.79 2.90 -31.56
C PRO A 322 -18.12 1.62 -32.05
#